data_26f14c55fd2bbd9e631a888853b35b54
#
_entry.id   26f14c55fd2bbd9e631a888853b35b54
#
_cell.length_a   1.000
_cell.length_b   1.000
_cell.length_c   1.000
_cell.angle_alpha   90.00
_cell.angle_beta   90.00
_cell.angle_gamma   90.00
#
_symmetry.space_group_name_H-M   'P 1'
#
loop_
_entity.id
_entity.type
_entity.pdbx_description
1 polymer ?
#
loop_
_entity_poly.entity_id
_entity_poly.type
_entity_poly.pdbx_seq_one_letter_code
_entity_poly.pdbx_strand_id
1 'polypeptide(L)'
;MSTDSLRIALLSYRSKPTCGGQGVYLRHLSRELVALGHHVEVFSGQPYPELDKGVILREVPSLDLYRDEDPFRTPKLREYRDWIDWLEVGTMWTAGFPEPLTFTLRAHRELKKRVGDFDVVQDNQTLGYGLLGIQKLFPVVGTIHHPISVDRRIELEAATGVKKLTMRRWYGFVKMQAKVAPRLSPILTVSESSLADIHRDFNVPQANMRLIPLGVDTRYFHPRPDKPKRRGSIVAVASADSPMKGVATLLRAVAKLATERDVNLTVVSRPTPGGPTEQLVQDLSLQERVRFVHGISDDELGELIATSEVSVVPSLYEGFSLPAVEHMACGTPLVASRTGALPEVVGDAAIQVAPGDSEELAAVLGRLHDSPEERERVGKAGYDRVMERYTWNVVAQRTVEAYREAIEARRTRSR
;
A
#
# COMPACT_ATOMS: atom_id res chain seq x y z
N MET A 1 -25.87 0.98 -20.40
CA MET A 1 -24.84 -0.06 -20.61
C MET A 1 -25.17 -1.20 -19.66
N SER A 2 -25.52 -2.39 -20.18
CA SER A 2 -25.77 -3.57 -19.34
C SER A 2 -24.48 -3.90 -18.58
N THR A 3 -24.51 -3.75 -17.27
CA THR A 3 -23.43 -4.16 -16.39
C THR A 3 -23.54 -5.67 -16.21
N ASP A 4 -22.97 -6.44 -17.14
CA ASP A 4 -22.86 -7.87 -16.92
C ASP A 4 -22.04 -8.11 -15.67
N SER A 5 -22.66 -8.73 -14.66
CA SER A 5 -22.03 -9.10 -13.41
C SER A 5 -20.89 -10.09 -13.70
N LEU A 6 -19.70 -9.81 -13.18
CA LEU A 6 -18.53 -10.69 -13.30
C LEU A 6 -18.42 -11.58 -12.07
N ARG A 7 -17.91 -12.81 -12.28
CA ARG A 7 -17.49 -13.73 -11.22
C ARG A 7 -15.97 -13.64 -11.11
N ILE A 8 -15.49 -13.10 -9.99
CA ILE A 8 -14.10 -12.68 -9.80
C ILE A 8 -13.45 -13.52 -8.71
N ALA A 9 -12.29 -14.10 -8.99
CA ALA A 9 -11.43 -14.71 -8.00
C ALA A 9 -10.23 -13.79 -7.71
N LEU A 10 -10.10 -13.35 -6.45
CA LEU A 10 -8.96 -12.57 -5.98
C LEU A 10 -8.00 -13.47 -5.22
N LEU A 11 -6.71 -13.43 -5.56
CA LEU A 11 -5.67 -14.26 -4.95
C LEU A 11 -4.76 -13.39 -4.06
N SER A 12 -4.52 -13.81 -2.82
CA SER A 12 -3.58 -13.17 -1.92
C SER A 12 -2.88 -14.19 -1.02
N TYR A 13 -1.56 -14.22 -1.03
CA TYR A 13 -0.81 -15.21 -0.24
C TYR A 13 -0.75 -14.88 1.25
N ARG A 14 -0.87 -13.60 1.61
CA ARG A 14 -0.95 -13.09 3.00
C ARG A 14 -1.84 -11.87 3.04
N SER A 15 -2.68 -11.77 4.06
CA SER A 15 -3.64 -10.67 4.16
C SER A 15 -3.85 -10.27 5.62
N LYS A 16 -2.79 -9.77 6.31
CA LYS A 16 -2.95 -9.24 7.67
C LYS A 16 -4.04 -8.16 7.68
N PRO A 17 -5.05 -8.28 8.57
CA PRO A 17 -6.22 -7.37 8.53
C PRO A 17 -5.88 -5.92 8.86
N THR A 18 -4.92 -5.70 9.76
CA THR A 18 -4.67 -4.41 10.42
C THR A 18 -3.35 -3.75 10.03
N CYS A 19 -2.48 -4.44 9.32
CA CYS A 19 -1.19 -3.87 8.89
C CYS A 19 -0.71 -4.50 7.58
N GLY A 20 -0.01 -3.70 6.78
CA GLY A 20 0.47 -4.12 5.47
C GLY A 20 -0.55 -3.86 4.35
N GLY A 21 -0.15 -3.09 3.34
CA GLY A 21 -1.03 -2.59 2.29
C GLY A 21 -1.84 -3.64 1.51
N GLN A 22 -1.37 -4.89 1.42
CA GLN A 22 -2.01 -5.94 0.62
C GLN A 22 -3.37 -6.40 1.19
N GLY A 23 -3.47 -6.59 2.52
CA GLY A 23 -4.73 -7.01 3.17
C GLY A 23 -5.78 -5.90 3.13
N VAL A 24 -5.36 -4.68 3.40
CA VAL A 24 -6.23 -3.48 3.33
C VAL A 24 -6.74 -3.27 1.90
N TYR A 25 -5.86 -3.32 0.90
CA TYR A 25 -6.24 -3.25 -0.52
C TYR A 25 -7.28 -4.31 -0.88
N LEU A 26 -7.03 -5.55 -0.50
CA LEU A 26 -7.91 -6.67 -0.82
C LEU A 26 -9.30 -6.49 -0.22
N ARG A 27 -9.38 -6.09 1.06
CA ARG A 27 -10.63 -5.83 1.76
C ARG A 27 -11.47 -4.76 1.06
N HIS A 28 -10.87 -3.61 0.80
CA HIS A 28 -11.59 -2.49 0.20
C HIS A 28 -11.98 -2.77 -1.25
N LEU A 29 -11.07 -3.31 -2.07
CA LEU A 29 -11.39 -3.64 -3.45
C LEU A 29 -12.51 -4.67 -3.54
N SER A 30 -12.43 -5.76 -2.78
CA SER A 30 -13.47 -6.81 -2.81
C SER A 30 -14.84 -6.30 -2.37
N ARG A 31 -14.89 -5.41 -1.36
CA ARG A 31 -16.13 -4.75 -0.93
C ARG A 31 -16.75 -3.92 -2.04
N GLU A 32 -15.97 -3.07 -2.70
CA GLU A 32 -16.47 -2.20 -3.76
C GLU A 32 -16.89 -3.00 -5.00
N LEU A 33 -16.17 -4.06 -5.35
CA LEU A 33 -16.56 -4.95 -6.44
C LEU A 33 -17.92 -5.61 -6.17
N VAL A 34 -18.19 -6.03 -4.92
CA VAL A 34 -19.52 -6.53 -4.52
C VAL A 34 -20.57 -5.42 -4.58
N ALA A 35 -20.24 -4.20 -4.13
CA ALA A 35 -21.13 -3.05 -4.21
C ALA A 35 -21.50 -2.68 -5.67
N LEU A 36 -20.59 -2.92 -6.62
CA LEU A 36 -20.82 -2.78 -8.06
C LEU A 36 -21.64 -3.94 -8.68
N GLY A 37 -22.05 -4.92 -7.88
CA GLY A 37 -22.91 -6.03 -8.32
C GLY A 37 -22.15 -7.25 -8.85
N HIS A 38 -20.83 -7.36 -8.60
CA HIS A 38 -20.03 -8.52 -8.99
C HIS A 38 -20.04 -9.61 -7.90
N HIS A 39 -19.85 -10.86 -8.32
CA HIS A 39 -19.62 -11.99 -7.42
C HIS A 39 -18.12 -12.11 -7.13
N VAL A 40 -17.73 -12.04 -5.87
CA VAL A 40 -16.31 -11.99 -5.49
C VAL A 40 -15.97 -13.09 -4.48
N GLU A 41 -15.00 -13.93 -4.85
CA GLU A 41 -14.38 -14.90 -3.95
C GLU A 41 -12.89 -14.56 -3.76
N VAL A 42 -12.45 -14.50 -2.50
CA VAL A 42 -11.07 -14.24 -2.13
C VAL A 42 -10.41 -15.56 -1.72
N PHE A 43 -9.43 -15.98 -2.49
CA PHE A 43 -8.56 -17.12 -2.16
C PHE A 43 -7.35 -16.58 -1.40
N SER A 44 -7.26 -16.88 -0.11
CA SER A 44 -6.19 -16.36 0.74
C SER A 44 -5.40 -17.43 1.46
N GLY A 45 -4.07 -17.24 1.53
CA GLY A 45 -3.21 -17.90 2.52
C GLY A 45 -3.29 -17.20 3.89
N GLN A 46 -2.62 -17.79 4.88
CA GLN A 46 -2.55 -17.25 6.24
C GLN A 46 -1.50 -16.13 6.37
N PRO A 47 -1.74 -15.12 7.22
CA PRO A 47 -2.97 -14.86 7.94
C PRO A 47 -4.11 -14.44 7.01
N TYR A 48 -5.33 -14.91 7.31
CA TYR A 48 -6.51 -14.64 6.51
C TYR A 48 -6.98 -13.18 6.66
N PRO A 49 -7.58 -12.60 5.60
CA PRO A 49 -8.14 -11.25 5.66
C PRO A 49 -9.45 -11.21 6.45
N GLU A 50 -9.73 -10.07 7.05
CA GLU A 50 -11.09 -9.70 7.42
C GLU A 50 -11.81 -9.13 6.19
N LEU A 51 -12.93 -9.73 5.81
CA LEU A 51 -13.68 -9.34 4.62
C LEU A 51 -15.06 -8.79 4.99
N ASP A 52 -15.53 -7.83 4.21
CA ASP A 52 -16.86 -7.25 4.40
C ASP A 52 -17.95 -8.18 3.87
N LYS A 53 -19.20 -7.95 4.33
CA LYS A 53 -20.37 -8.77 3.96
C LYS A 53 -20.56 -8.86 2.44
N GLY A 54 -20.82 -10.07 1.95
CA GLY A 54 -21.03 -10.35 0.53
C GLY A 54 -19.78 -10.85 -0.19
N VAL A 55 -18.60 -10.71 0.39
CA VAL A 55 -17.36 -11.31 -0.12
C VAL A 55 -17.19 -12.71 0.47
N ILE A 56 -16.83 -13.69 -0.36
CA ILE A 56 -16.67 -15.09 0.06
C ILE A 56 -15.16 -15.36 0.27
N LEU A 57 -14.77 -15.75 1.49
CA LEU A 57 -13.42 -16.23 1.76
C LEU A 57 -13.29 -17.71 1.36
N ARG A 58 -12.24 -18.02 0.62
CA ARG A 58 -11.75 -19.36 0.32
C ARG A 58 -10.35 -19.54 0.91
N GLU A 59 -10.28 -20.25 1.98
CA GLU A 59 -9.01 -20.53 2.63
C GLU A 59 -8.14 -21.45 1.78
N VAL A 60 -6.90 -21.03 1.58
CA VAL A 60 -5.84 -21.81 0.92
C VAL A 60 -4.74 -22.07 1.96
N PRO A 61 -4.95 -23.02 2.87
CA PRO A 61 -4.07 -23.20 4.02
C PRO A 61 -2.66 -23.63 3.62
N SER A 62 -1.66 -23.01 4.23
CA SER A 62 -0.25 -23.36 4.19
C SER A 62 0.18 -24.06 5.49
N LEU A 63 1.47 -24.26 5.68
CA LEU A 63 2.03 -24.71 6.97
C LEU A 63 2.18 -23.55 7.96
N ASP A 64 1.88 -22.33 7.54
CA ASP A 64 1.98 -21.10 8.33
C ASP A 64 3.34 -20.97 9.04
N LEU A 65 4.41 -21.04 8.25
CA LEU A 65 5.79 -21.09 8.75
C LEU A 65 6.25 -19.77 9.39
N TYR A 66 5.53 -18.67 9.13
CA TYR A 66 5.89 -17.32 9.57
C TYR A 66 4.80 -16.70 10.45
N ARG A 67 4.06 -17.53 11.21
CA ARG A 67 3.08 -17.03 12.18
C ARG A 67 3.76 -16.21 13.28
N ASP A 68 3.05 -15.20 13.79
CA ASP A 68 3.64 -14.24 14.72
C ASP A 68 4.13 -14.88 16.05
N GLU A 69 3.45 -15.94 16.51
CA GLU A 69 3.77 -16.63 17.77
C GLU A 69 5.03 -17.54 17.69
N ASP A 70 5.36 -18.02 16.49
CA ASP A 70 6.48 -18.96 16.30
C ASP A 70 7.01 -18.84 14.86
N PRO A 71 7.71 -17.74 14.53
CA PRO A 71 8.25 -17.52 13.19
C PRO A 71 9.38 -18.52 12.88
N PHE A 72 9.42 -18.99 11.64
CA PHE A 72 10.36 -20.02 11.16
C PHE A 72 10.17 -21.39 11.80
N ARG A 73 8.94 -21.69 12.22
CA ARG A 73 8.61 -22.97 12.84
C ARG A 73 8.95 -24.16 11.94
N THR A 74 9.30 -25.29 12.59
CA THR A 74 9.40 -26.58 11.91
C THR A 74 8.14 -27.39 12.18
N PRO A 75 7.29 -27.65 11.16
CA PRO A 75 6.04 -28.40 11.34
C PRO A 75 6.29 -29.84 11.77
N LYS A 76 5.33 -30.43 12.50
CA LYS A 76 5.34 -31.86 12.81
C LYS A 76 5.02 -32.67 11.55
N LEU A 77 5.55 -33.89 11.40
CA LEU A 77 5.34 -34.72 10.20
C LEU A 77 3.88 -34.90 9.82
N ARG A 78 2.98 -35.01 10.81
CA ARG A 78 1.52 -35.13 10.59
C ARG A 78 0.86 -33.88 9.95
N GLU A 79 1.55 -32.74 9.90
CA GLU A 79 1.05 -31.50 9.31
C GLU A 79 1.30 -31.44 7.79
N TYR A 80 2.20 -32.27 7.29
CA TYR A 80 2.50 -32.34 5.85
C TYR A 80 1.39 -33.10 5.12
N ARG A 81 0.76 -32.46 4.15
CA ARG A 81 -0.37 -32.97 3.37
C ARG A 81 0.04 -33.44 1.99
N ASP A 82 1.02 -32.74 1.38
CA ASP A 82 1.48 -33.04 0.03
C ASP A 82 2.90 -32.50 -0.25
N TRP A 83 3.38 -32.68 -1.48
CA TRP A 83 4.71 -32.27 -1.91
C TRP A 83 4.94 -30.75 -1.85
N ILE A 84 3.85 -29.91 -1.89
CA ILE A 84 3.99 -28.45 -1.80
C ILE A 84 4.43 -28.07 -0.38
N ASP A 85 3.92 -28.80 0.64
CA ASP A 85 4.33 -28.59 2.03
C ASP A 85 5.82 -28.91 2.24
N TRP A 86 6.32 -29.97 1.61
CA TRP A 86 7.76 -30.30 1.61
C TRP A 86 8.61 -29.24 0.89
N LEU A 87 8.12 -28.74 -0.24
CA LEU A 87 8.78 -27.65 -0.97
C LEU A 87 8.84 -26.38 -0.12
N GLU A 88 7.77 -26.07 0.63
CA GLU A 88 7.66 -24.91 1.50
C GLU A 88 8.71 -24.94 2.60
N VAL A 89 8.78 -26.05 3.36
CA VAL A 89 9.75 -26.22 4.44
C VAL A 89 11.18 -26.30 3.92
N GLY A 90 11.43 -27.05 2.86
CA GLY A 90 12.77 -27.16 2.25
C GLY A 90 13.29 -25.80 1.75
N THR A 91 12.41 -24.95 1.21
CA THR A 91 12.75 -23.58 0.80
C THR A 91 13.10 -22.72 2.02
N MET A 92 12.32 -22.79 3.09
CA MET A 92 12.58 -22.05 4.34
C MET A 92 13.90 -22.50 4.98
N TRP A 93 14.15 -23.80 5.11
CA TRP A 93 15.40 -24.31 5.69
C TRP A 93 16.66 -23.92 4.91
N THR A 94 16.51 -23.65 3.62
CA THR A 94 17.58 -23.09 2.79
C THR A 94 17.55 -21.54 2.75
N ALA A 95 16.96 -20.91 3.78
CA ALA A 95 16.84 -19.45 3.93
C ALA A 95 16.10 -18.74 2.76
N GLY A 96 15.24 -19.46 2.02
CA GLY A 96 14.38 -18.85 1.00
C GLY A 96 13.01 -18.50 1.55
N PHE A 97 12.29 -17.60 0.86
CA PHE A 97 10.91 -17.26 1.15
C PHE A 97 9.96 -18.01 0.19
N PRO A 98 9.23 -19.06 0.65
CA PRO A 98 8.47 -19.97 -0.21
C PRO A 98 7.08 -19.46 -0.58
N GLU A 99 6.44 -18.63 0.25
CA GLU A 99 5.00 -18.38 0.19
C GLU A 99 4.47 -17.95 -1.19
N PRO A 100 5.11 -17.03 -1.95
CA PRO A 100 4.59 -16.65 -3.26
C PRO A 100 4.51 -17.81 -4.24
N LEU A 101 5.46 -18.74 -4.20
CA LEU A 101 5.46 -19.93 -5.02
C LEU A 101 4.41 -20.95 -4.57
N THR A 102 4.47 -21.36 -3.31
CA THR A 102 3.65 -22.46 -2.78
C THR A 102 2.18 -22.10 -2.73
N PHE A 103 1.85 -20.83 -2.40
CA PHE A 103 0.49 -20.34 -2.49
C PHE A 103 -0.08 -20.44 -3.91
N THR A 104 0.64 -19.94 -4.92
CA THR A 104 0.13 -19.98 -6.30
C THR A 104 -0.01 -21.41 -6.84
N LEU A 105 0.81 -22.37 -6.39
CA LEU A 105 0.65 -23.77 -6.73
C LEU A 105 -0.62 -24.38 -6.10
N ARG A 106 -0.90 -24.05 -4.83
CA ARG A 106 -2.14 -24.47 -4.14
C ARG A 106 -3.37 -23.82 -4.79
N ALA A 107 -3.31 -22.51 -5.06
CA ALA A 107 -4.38 -21.78 -5.73
C ALA A 107 -4.67 -22.34 -7.13
N HIS A 108 -3.63 -22.69 -7.92
CA HIS A 108 -3.81 -23.35 -9.20
C HIS A 108 -4.55 -24.69 -9.07
N ARG A 109 -4.20 -25.50 -8.07
CA ARG A 109 -4.86 -26.78 -7.81
C ARG A 109 -6.35 -26.61 -7.48
N GLU A 110 -6.69 -25.62 -6.65
CA GLU A 110 -8.09 -25.34 -6.30
C GLU A 110 -8.89 -24.78 -7.49
N LEU A 111 -8.33 -23.80 -8.20
CA LEU A 111 -9.00 -23.19 -9.36
C LEU A 111 -9.15 -24.16 -10.53
N LYS A 112 -8.24 -25.13 -10.70
CA LYS A 112 -8.38 -26.18 -11.72
C LYS A 112 -9.64 -27.03 -11.54
N LYS A 113 -10.15 -27.20 -10.32
CA LYS A 113 -11.40 -27.90 -10.03
C LYS A 113 -12.64 -27.06 -10.33
N ARG A 114 -12.45 -25.76 -10.58
CA ARG A 114 -13.50 -24.75 -10.68
C ARG A 114 -13.46 -23.99 -12.01
N VAL A 115 -13.01 -24.67 -13.08
CA VAL A 115 -12.99 -24.11 -14.43
C VAL A 115 -14.43 -23.80 -14.86
N GLY A 116 -14.68 -22.55 -15.25
CA GLY A 116 -16.03 -22.07 -15.60
C GLY A 116 -16.76 -21.34 -14.46
N ASP A 117 -16.27 -21.39 -13.22
CA ASP A 117 -16.89 -20.67 -12.09
C ASP A 117 -16.56 -19.18 -12.10
N PHE A 118 -15.40 -18.80 -12.69
CA PHE A 118 -14.91 -17.42 -12.70
C PHE A 118 -14.69 -16.92 -14.11
N ASP A 119 -14.95 -15.63 -14.30
CA ASP A 119 -14.72 -14.93 -15.57
C ASP A 119 -13.30 -14.35 -15.61
N VAL A 120 -12.72 -14.02 -14.45
CA VAL A 120 -11.37 -13.48 -14.30
C VAL A 120 -10.75 -13.86 -12.96
N VAL A 121 -9.43 -13.97 -12.94
CA VAL A 121 -8.61 -14.15 -11.72
C VAL A 121 -7.67 -12.96 -11.59
N GLN A 122 -7.66 -12.29 -10.43
CA GLN A 122 -6.67 -11.27 -10.11
C GLN A 122 -5.67 -11.79 -9.08
N ASP A 123 -4.39 -11.63 -9.36
CA ASP A 123 -3.28 -11.89 -8.45
C ASP A 123 -2.86 -10.62 -7.72
N ASN A 124 -2.88 -10.64 -6.38
CA ASN A 124 -2.42 -9.54 -5.55
C ASN A 124 -0.94 -9.72 -5.18
N GLN A 125 -0.07 -9.42 -6.14
CA GLN A 125 1.40 -9.35 -6.01
C GLN A 125 2.11 -10.66 -5.60
N THR A 126 1.51 -11.84 -5.83
CA THR A 126 2.23 -13.10 -5.59
C THR A 126 3.24 -13.40 -6.70
N LEU A 127 2.82 -13.27 -7.96
CA LEU A 127 3.62 -13.47 -9.17
C LEU A 127 4.39 -14.81 -9.15
N GLY A 128 3.76 -15.85 -8.61
CA GLY A 128 4.33 -17.18 -8.52
C GLY A 128 4.10 -18.00 -9.79
N TYR A 129 4.92 -19.04 -10.02
CA TYR A 129 4.80 -19.89 -11.21
C TYR A 129 3.45 -20.58 -11.40
N GLY A 130 2.68 -20.80 -10.31
CA GLY A 130 1.31 -21.34 -10.38
C GLY A 130 0.38 -20.49 -11.23
N LEU A 131 0.61 -19.17 -11.31
CA LEU A 131 -0.18 -18.27 -12.16
C LEU A 131 -0.09 -18.61 -13.65
N LEU A 132 1.03 -19.14 -14.13
CA LEU A 132 1.17 -19.58 -15.52
C LEU A 132 0.27 -20.78 -15.84
N GLY A 133 -0.02 -21.61 -14.82
CA GLY A 133 -1.02 -22.69 -14.93
C GLY A 133 -2.44 -22.13 -14.90
N ILE A 134 -2.72 -21.18 -13.99
CA ILE A 134 -4.02 -20.51 -13.88
C ILE A 134 -4.35 -19.75 -15.18
N GLN A 135 -3.37 -19.07 -15.78
CA GLN A 135 -3.53 -18.32 -17.03
C GLN A 135 -3.97 -19.20 -18.21
N LYS A 136 -3.64 -20.50 -18.20
CA LYS A 136 -4.14 -21.44 -19.21
C LYS A 136 -5.64 -21.71 -19.06
N LEU A 137 -6.20 -21.54 -17.86
CA LEU A 137 -7.58 -21.84 -17.53
C LEU A 137 -8.48 -20.60 -17.52
N PHE A 138 -7.96 -19.45 -17.08
CA PHE A 138 -8.69 -18.21 -16.86
C PHE A 138 -7.96 -17.01 -17.47
N PRO A 139 -8.66 -15.89 -17.78
CA PRO A 139 -8.03 -14.58 -17.90
C PRO A 139 -7.38 -14.23 -16.55
N VAL A 140 -6.11 -13.78 -16.56
CA VAL A 140 -5.38 -13.42 -15.34
C VAL A 140 -4.90 -11.99 -15.42
N VAL A 141 -5.24 -11.21 -14.39
CA VAL A 141 -4.75 -9.85 -14.16
C VAL A 141 -3.77 -9.90 -12.99
N GLY A 142 -2.58 -9.34 -13.14
CA GLY A 142 -1.63 -9.22 -12.04
C GLY A 142 -1.69 -7.82 -11.44
N THR A 143 -1.47 -7.70 -10.12
CA THR A 143 -1.29 -6.41 -9.45
C THR A 143 0.11 -6.35 -8.85
N ILE A 144 0.81 -5.24 -9.04
CA ILE A 144 2.11 -4.96 -8.44
C ILE A 144 2.05 -3.57 -7.81
N HIS A 145 1.91 -3.51 -6.48
CA HIS A 145 1.85 -2.25 -5.75
C HIS A 145 3.21 -1.56 -5.69
N HIS A 146 4.24 -2.36 -5.43
CA HIS A 146 5.62 -1.92 -5.35
C HIS A 146 6.53 -3.10 -5.72
N PRO A 147 7.48 -2.93 -6.62
CA PRO A 147 8.39 -4.03 -6.97
C PRO A 147 9.37 -4.28 -5.83
N ILE A 148 9.29 -5.47 -5.23
CA ILE A 148 10.15 -5.90 -4.10
C ILE A 148 11.65 -5.91 -4.47
N SER A 149 11.97 -5.78 -5.74
CA SER A 149 13.35 -5.56 -6.23
C SER A 149 14.00 -4.31 -5.64
N VAL A 150 13.22 -3.27 -5.33
CA VAL A 150 13.72 -2.02 -4.69
C VAL A 150 14.13 -2.32 -3.25
N ASP A 151 13.24 -2.96 -2.47
CA ASP A 151 13.54 -3.36 -1.08
C ASP A 151 14.76 -4.27 -1.03
N ARG A 152 14.78 -5.28 -1.91
CA ARG A 152 15.93 -6.19 -2.05
C ARG A 152 17.24 -5.44 -2.29
N ARG A 153 17.24 -4.41 -3.11
CA ARG A 153 18.45 -3.62 -3.44
C ARG A 153 18.94 -2.89 -2.20
N ILE A 154 18.05 -2.15 -1.54
CA ILE A 154 18.36 -1.37 -0.33
C ILE A 154 18.92 -2.27 0.76
N GLU A 155 18.26 -3.38 1.05
CA GLU A 155 18.67 -4.30 2.12
C GLU A 155 19.98 -5.02 1.81
N LEU A 156 20.22 -5.39 0.53
CA LEU A 156 21.49 -6.01 0.12
C LEU A 156 22.67 -5.03 0.14
N GLU A 157 22.44 -3.76 -0.09
CA GLU A 157 23.47 -2.71 0.05
C GLU A 157 23.84 -2.50 1.51
N ALA A 158 22.87 -2.52 2.41
CA ALA A 158 23.10 -2.39 3.86
C ALA A 158 23.70 -3.65 4.52
N ALA A 159 23.56 -4.83 3.91
CA ALA A 159 23.99 -6.10 4.48
C ALA A 159 25.45 -6.44 4.12
N THR A 160 26.17 -7.06 5.08
CA THR A 160 27.55 -7.55 4.92
C THR A 160 27.69 -9.02 5.28
N GLY A 161 28.75 -9.69 4.82
CA GLY A 161 29.11 -11.05 5.20
C GLY A 161 28.02 -12.10 4.96
N VAL A 162 27.82 -12.99 5.92
CA VAL A 162 26.85 -14.09 5.86
C VAL A 162 25.42 -13.57 5.73
N LYS A 163 25.10 -12.45 6.38
CA LYS A 163 23.78 -11.80 6.28
C LYS A 163 23.44 -11.47 4.82
N LYS A 164 24.37 -10.98 4.04
CA LYS A 164 24.17 -10.67 2.62
C LYS A 164 23.83 -11.91 1.79
N LEU A 165 24.48 -13.06 2.10
CA LEU A 165 24.20 -14.33 1.41
C LEU A 165 22.78 -14.85 1.75
N THR A 166 22.42 -14.83 3.04
CA THR A 166 21.08 -15.21 3.52
C THR A 166 20.00 -14.32 2.87
N MET A 167 20.20 -13.01 2.83
CA MET A 167 19.26 -12.09 2.18
C MET A 167 19.15 -12.31 0.67
N ARG A 168 20.24 -12.61 -0.03
CA ARG A 168 20.19 -13.00 -1.46
C ARG A 168 19.32 -14.23 -1.68
N ARG A 169 19.39 -15.18 -0.79
CA ARG A 169 18.59 -16.41 -0.86
C ARG A 169 17.14 -16.15 -0.49
N TRP A 170 16.89 -15.34 0.56
CA TRP A 170 15.57 -14.91 0.98
C TRP A 170 14.81 -14.25 -0.18
N TYR A 171 15.41 -13.26 -0.83
CA TYR A 171 14.85 -12.56 -2.00
C TYR A 171 14.95 -13.36 -3.31
N GLY A 172 15.25 -14.65 -3.26
CA GLY A 172 15.32 -15.51 -4.44
C GLY A 172 14.02 -15.57 -5.25
N PHE A 173 12.87 -15.41 -4.59
CA PHE A 173 11.54 -15.38 -5.23
C PHE A 173 11.36 -14.18 -6.17
N VAL A 174 12.06 -13.07 -6.00
CA VAL A 174 12.01 -11.90 -6.89
C VAL A 174 12.41 -12.27 -8.32
N LYS A 175 13.34 -13.23 -8.49
CA LYS A 175 13.68 -13.75 -9.81
C LYS A 175 12.53 -14.50 -10.47
N MET A 176 11.69 -15.17 -9.69
CA MET A 176 10.46 -15.82 -10.18
C MET A 176 9.45 -14.75 -10.60
N GLN A 177 9.22 -13.74 -9.75
CA GLN A 177 8.31 -12.64 -10.05
C GLN A 177 8.71 -11.93 -11.37
N ALA A 178 10.00 -11.62 -11.55
CA ALA A 178 10.52 -11.03 -12.80
C ALA A 178 10.34 -11.92 -14.03
N LYS A 179 10.20 -13.24 -13.87
CA LYS A 179 9.92 -14.16 -14.99
C LYS A 179 8.42 -14.30 -15.27
N VAL A 180 7.58 -14.16 -14.25
CA VAL A 180 6.12 -14.33 -14.35
C VAL A 180 5.45 -13.05 -14.82
N ALA A 181 5.80 -11.90 -14.23
CA ALA A 181 5.16 -10.62 -14.50
C ALA A 181 5.05 -10.27 -15.99
N PRO A 182 6.11 -10.39 -16.84
CA PRO A 182 5.99 -10.04 -18.26
C PRO A 182 5.05 -10.93 -19.08
N ARG A 183 4.64 -12.08 -18.52
CA ARG A 183 3.73 -13.03 -19.15
C ARG A 183 2.26 -12.80 -18.84
N LEU A 184 1.99 -11.93 -17.85
CA LEU A 184 0.64 -11.52 -17.49
C LEU A 184 0.29 -10.21 -18.21
N SER A 185 -0.97 -10.05 -18.60
CA SER A 185 -1.48 -8.82 -19.22
C SER A 185 -3.00 -8.75 -19.04
N PRO A 186 -3.51 -7.64 -18.47
CA PRO A 186 -2.76 -6.48 -17.95
C PRO A 186 -2.10 -6.72 -16.58
N ILE A 187 -1.10 -5.90 -16.26
CA ILE A 187 -0.56 -5.71 -14.92
C ILE A 187 -1.08 -4.36 -14.39
N LEU A 188 -1.68 -4.38 -13.21
CA LEU A 188 -2.12 -3.17 -12.52
C LEU A 188 -1.01 -2.66 -11.62
N THR A 189 -0.80 -1.36 -11.60
CA THR A 189 0.16 -0.69 -10.71
C THR A 189 -0.37 0.64 -10.24
N VAL A 190 0.18 1.16 -9.15
CA VAL A 190 -0.44 2.25 -8.38
C VAL A 190 0.06 3.64 -8.75
N SER A 191 1.20 3.75 -9.44
CA SER A 191 1.83 5.04 -9.77
C SER A 191 2.73 4.92 -11.00
N GLU A 192 3.01 6.03 -11.66
CA GLU A 192 3.98 6.11 -12.77
C GLU A 192 5.38 5.75 -12.29
N SER A 193 5.74 6.14 -11.07
CA SER A 193 6.99 5.74 -10.44
C SER A 193 7.11 4.23 -10.32
N SER A 194 6.06 3.55 -9.81
CA SER A 194 6.03 2.08 -9.72
C SER A 194 6.04 1.44 -11.11
N LEU A 195 5.35 2.02 -12.09
CA LEU A 195 5.34 1.55 -13.48
C LEU A 195 6.75 1.55 -14.08
N ALA A 196 7.49 2.65 -13.89
CA ALA A 196 8.87 2.77 -14.36
C ALA A 196 9.79 1.72 -13.69
N ASP A 197 9.65 1.51 -12.38
CA ASP A 197 10.42 0.52 -11.65
C ASP A 197 10.08 -0.92 -12.09
N ILE A 198 8.80 -1.25 -12.31
CA ILE A 198 8.36 -2.56 -12.80
C ILE A 198 8.89 -2.80 -14.21
N HIS A 199 8.83 -1.81 -15.08
CA HIS A 199 9.39 -1.91 -16.43
C HIS A 199 10.90 -2.19 -16.39
N ARG A 200 11.65 -1.44 -15.59
CA ARG A 200 13.10 -1.57 -15.45
C ARG A 200 13.50 -2.91 -14.82
N ASP A 201 12.85 -3.31 -13.72
CA ASP A 201 13.31 -4.42 -12.87
C ASP A 201 12.72 -5.78 -13.29
N PHE A 202 11.50 -5.79 -13.87
CA PHE A 202 10.78 -7.00 -14.26
C PHE A 202 10.60 -7.13 -15.77
N ASN A 203 11.04 -6.15 -16.57
CA ASN A 203 10.90 -6.14 -18.03
C ASN A 203 9.44 -6.28 -18.52
N VAL A 204 8.47 -5.78 -17.73
CA VAL A 204 7.08 -5.73 -18.17
C VAL A 204 6.93 -4.61 -19.20
N PRO A 205 6.40 -4.88 -20.42
CA PRO A 205 6.15 -3.82 -21.39
C PRO A 205 5.15 -2.80 -20.84
N GLN A 206 5.44 -1.50 -20.99
CA GLN A 206 4.56 -0.44 -20.50
C GLN A 206 3.12 -0.56 -21.05
N ALA A 207 2.98 -0.96 -22.33
CA ALA A 207 1.68 -1.18 -22.97
C ALA A 207 0.82 -2.25 -22.26
N ASN A 208 1.46 -3.17 -21.51
CA ASN A 208 0.77 -4.22 -20.77
C ASN A 208 0.42 -3.77 -19.33
N MET A 209 0.77 -2.55 -18.94
CA MET A 209 0.48 -2.03 -17.60
C MET A 209 -0.69 -1.04 -17.62
N ARG A 210 -1.44 -1.02 -16.54
CA ARG A 210 -2.53 -0.06 -16.29
C ARG A 210 -2.32 0.59 -14.94
N LEU A 211 -2.34 1.93 -14.93
CA LEU A 211 -2.21 2.70 -13.72
C LEU A 211 -3.58 2.79 -13.05
N ILE A 212 -3.71 2.10 -11.92
CA ILE A 212 -4.89 2.13 -11.05
C ILE A 212 -4.40 2.42 -9.64
N PRO A 213 -4.58 3.64 -9.15
CA PRO A 213 -4.06 4.07 -7.84
C PRO A 213 -4.75 3.33 -6.70
N LEU A 214 -4.21 3.50 -5.48
CA LEU A 214 -4.89 3.04 -4.27
C LEU A 214 -6.04 3.99 -3.92
N GLY A 215 -7.06 3.42 -3.29
CA GLY A 215 -8.20 4.18 -2.78
C GLY A 215 -8.06 4.58 -1.32
N VAL A 216 -8.87 5.55 -0.90
CA VAL A 216 -9.08 5.93 0.50
C VAL A 216 -10.49 5.53 0.95
N ASP A 217 -10.63 5.15 2.22
CA ASP A 217 -11.94 4.87 2.79
C ASP A 217 -12.61 6.14 3.29
N THR A 218 -13.48 6.70 2.45
CA THR A 218 -14.21 7.93 2.73
C THR A 218 -15.23 7.81 3.86
N ARG A 219 -15.44 6.63 4.44
CA ARG A 219 -16.26 6.46 5.65
C ARG A 219 -15.55 7.05 6.87
N TYR A 220 -14.23 7.00 6.90
CA TYR A 220 -13.38 7.48 7.99
C TYR A 220 -12.67 8.78 7.62
N PHE A 221 -12.15 8.87 6.41
CA PHE A 221 -11.40 10.03 5.92
C PHE A 221 -12.30 10.95 5.10
N HIS A 222 -12.89 11.93 5.78
CA HIS A 222 -13.76 12.95 5.18
C HIS A 222 -13.72 14.23 6.00
N PRO A 223 -14.11 15.40 5.44
CA PRO A 223 -14.22 16.64 6.20
C PRO A 223 -15.21 16.51 7.36
N ARG A 224 -14.92 17.16 8.49
CA ARG A 224 -15.79 17.23 9.69
C ARG A 224 -16.23 18.67 9.91
N PRO A 225 -17.20 19.19 9.14
CA PRO A 225 -17.59 20.61 9.20
C PRO A 225 -18.23 21.01 10.54
N ASP A 226 -18.73 20.03 11.30
CA ASP A 226 -19.28 20.19 12.65
C ASP A 226 -18.20 20.35 13.74
N LYS A 227 -16.93 20.09 13.42
CA LYS A 227 -15.81 20.17 14.36
C LYS A 227 -14.86 21.31 13.98
N PRO A 228 -14.53 22.21 14.92
CA PRO A 228 -13.62 23.32 14.63
C PRO A 228 -12.20 22.81 14.39
N LYS A 229 -11.50 23.47 13.47
CA LYS A 229 -10.05 23.29 13.29
C LYS A 229 -9.29 23.76 14.53
N ARG A 230 -8.32 22.98 14.98
CA ARG A 230 -7.45 23.35 16.12
C ARG A 230 -6.36 24.28 15.64
N ARG A 231 -6.42 25.54 16.09
CA ARG A 231 -5.47 26.57 15.68
C ARG A 231 -4.02 26.14 15.96
N GLY A 232 -3.15 26.40 15.02
CA GLY A 232 -1.71 26.07 15.09
C GLY A 232 -1.38 24.57 15.02
N SER A 233 -2.39 23.70 14.81
CA SER A 233 -2.16 22.27 14.77
C SER A 233 -1.64 21.78 13.41
N ILE A 234 -0.53 21.05 13.46
CA ILE A 234 0.08 20.37 12.33
C ILE A 234 -0.01 18.85 12.59
N VAL A 235 -0.40 18.07 11.57
CA VAL A 235 -0.46 16.61 11.68
C VAL A 235 0.39 15.94 10.61
N ALA A 236 1.05 14.85 10.98
CA ALA A 236 1.76 13.95 10.05
C ALA A 236 1.51 12.49 10.43
N VAL A 237 1.30 11.64 9.42
CA VAL A 237 1.19 10.18 9.60
C VAL A 237 2.44 9.56 8.97
N ALA A 238 3.39 9.15 9.80
CA ALA A 238 4.69 8.68 9.33
C ALA A 238 5.41 7.85 10.39
N SER A 239 6.12 6.79 9.98
CA SER A 239 7.00 6.02 10.88
C SER A 239 8.13 6.94 11.39
N ALA A 240 8.11 7.26 12.69
CA ALA A 240 8.95 8.29 13.31
C ALA A 240 10.45 8.06 13.06
N ASP A 241 10.94 6.84 13.32
CA ASP A 241 12.37 6.50 13.23
C ASP A 241 12.81 6.02 11.84
N SER A 242 11.91 6.05 10.85
CA SER A 242 12.28 5.74 9.46
C SER A 242 12.87 6.99 8.79
N PRO A 243 14.17 6.99 8.41
CA PRO A 243 14.78 8.14 7.75
C PRO A 243 14.05 8.55 6.47
N MET A 244 13.49 7.57 5.74
CA MET A 244 12.78 7.79 4.48
C MET A 244 11.46 8.55 4.65
N LYS A 245 10.89 8.57 5.86
CA LYS A 245 9.64 9.28 6.16
C LYS A 245 9.82 10.74 6.54
N GLY A 246 11.06 11.23 6.65
CA GLY A 246 11.41 12.65 6.76
C GLY A 246 10.94 13.36 8.04
N VAL A 247 10.58 12.62 9.10
CA VAL A 247 10.11 13.20 10.37
C VAL A 247 11.16 14.14 10.96
N ALA A 248 12.44 13.84 10.82
CA ALA A 248 13.53 14.73 11.28
C ALA A 248 13.51 16.10 10.57
N THR A 249 13.20 16.14 9.28
CA THR A 249 13.03 17.39 8.51
C THR A 249 11.85 18.20 9.04
N LEU A 250 10.71 17.51 9.30
CA LEU A 250 9.51 18.15 9.86
C LEU A 250 9.78 18.71 11.26
N LEU A 251 10.48 17.99 12.14
CA LEU A 251 10.82 18.47 13.49
C LEU A 251 11.68 19.75 13.43
N ARG A 252 12.67 19.81 12.53
CA ARG A 252 13.49 21.03 12.33
C ARG A 252 12.67 22.20 11.81
N ALA A 253 11.76 21.95 10.87
CA ALA A 253 10.86 22.98 10.35
C ALA A 253 9.91 23.52 11.44
N VAL A 254 9.35 22.64 12.26
CA VAL A 254 8.48 23.03 13.39
C VAL A 254 9.28 23.80 14.46
N ALA A 255 10.50 23.38 14.78
CA ALA A 255 11.36 24.10 15.72
C ALA A 255 11.59 25.55 15.29
N LYS A 256 11.88 25.76 14.01
CA LYS A 256 12.04 27.10 13.45
C LYS A 256 10.73 27.89 13.51
N LEU A 257 9.62 27.30 13.08
CA LEU A 257 8.33 27.95 13.08
C LEU A 257 7.84 28.33 14.49
N ALA A 258 8.14 27.50 15.49
CA ALA A 258 7.75 27.69 16.88
C ALA A 258 8.45 28.88 17.57
N THR A 259 9.51 29.46 16.97
CA THR A 259 10.15 30.69 17.48
C THR A 259 9.30 31.93 17.28
N GLU A 260 8.38 31.91 16.29
CA GLU A 260 7.59 33.07 15.88
C GLU A 260 6.08 32.84 15.99
N ARG A 261 5.62 31.58 16.04
CA ARG A 261 4.21 31.21 15.98
C ARG A 261 3.85 30.13 17.02
N ASP A 262 2.64 30.18 17.52
CA ASP A 262 2.13 29.12 18.40
C ASP A 262 1.62 27.94 17.58
N VAL A 263 2.51 26.97 17.37
CA VAL A 263 2.25 25.76 16.59
C VAL A 263 2.54 24.50 17.41
N ASN A 264 1.74 23.45 17.14
CA ASN A 264 1.86 22.15 17.77
C ASN A 264 1.82 21.06 16.71
N LEU A 265 2.72 20.09 16.80
CA LEU A 265 2.79 18.95 15.88
C LEU A 265 2.25 17.68 16.54
N THR A 266 1.36 17.01 15.86
CA THR A 266 0.98 15.63 16.20
C THR A 266 1.55 14.69 15.13
N VAL A 267 2.39 13.75 15.53
CA VAL A 267 2.88 12.68 14.66
C VAL A 267 2.17 11.39 15.03
N VAL A 268 1.44 10.81 14.08
CA VAL A 268 0.81 9.50 14.27
C VAL A 268 1.85 8.42 14.01
N SER A 269 2.48 8.01 15.09
CA SER A 269 3.57 7.01 15.12
C SER A 269 3.90 6.63 16.55
N ARG A 270 4.61 5.53 16.70
CA ARG A 270 5.25 5.12 17.95
C ARG A 270 6.77 5.21 17.78
N PRO A 271 7.43 6.25 18.31
CA PRO A 271 8.88 6.32 18.27
C PRO A 271 9.51 5.24 19.18
N THR A 272 10.73 4.85 18.86
CA THR A 272 11.52 3.96 19.72
C THR A 272 11.92 4.71 20.98
N PRO A 273 11.66 4.19 22.18
CA PRO A 273 12.08 4.83 23.42
C PRO A 273 13.61 5.09 23.45
N GLY A 274 14.00 6.33 23.71
CA GLY A 274 15.40 6.76 23.66
C GLY A 274 16.02 6.78 22.25
N GLY A 275 15.20 6.61 21.23
CA GLY A 275 15.61 6.56 19.83
C GLY A 275 15.93 7.94 19.22
N PRO A 276 16.36 7.96 17.95
CA PRO A 276 16.84 9.18 17.30
C PRO A 276 15.78 10.27 17.19
N THR A 277 14.50 9.90 17.04
CA THR A 277 13.40 10.87 16.97
C THR A 277 13.15 11.54 18.32
N GLU A 278 13.12 10.78 19.42
CA GLU A 278 12.96 11.34 20.76
C GLU A 278 14.14 12.22 21.16
N GLN A 279 15.36 11.81 20.83
CA GLN A 279 16.56 12.64 21.04
C GLN A 279 16.47 13.96 20.27
N LEU A 280 16.06 13.92 19.00
CA LEU A 280 15.93 15.13 18.19
C LEU A 280 14.84 16.08 18.74
N VAL A 281 13.75 15.57 19.28
CA VAL A 281 12.73 16.39 19.97
C VAL A 281 13.33 17.11 21.17
N GLN A 282 14.19 16.44 21.95
CA GLN A 282 14.90 17.04 23.09
C GLN A 282 15.91 18.09 22.64
N ASP A 283 16.76 17.77 21.66
CA ASP A 283 17.80 18.67 21.14
C ASP A 283 17.19 19.96 20.57
N LEU A 284 16.00 19.87 19.98
CA LEU A 284 15.25 21.02 19.43
C LEU A 284 14.33 21.70 20.45
N SER A 285 14.29 21.25 21.71
CA SER A 285 13.42 21.79 22.77
C SER A 285 11.93 21.79 22.40
N LEU A 286 11.45 20.70 21.77
CA LEU A 286 10.09 20.58 21.26
C LEU A 286 9.16 19.71 22.13
N GLN A 287 9.54 19.33 23.36
CA GLN A 287 8.82 18.38 24.22
C GLN A 287 7.36 18.81 24.48
N GLU A 288 7.13 20.12 24.66
CA GLU A 288 5.79 20.67 24.93
C GLU A 288 4.97 20.92 23.64
N ARG A 289 5.60 20.79 22.45
CA ARG A 289 4.98 21.12 21.16
C ARG A 289 4.79 19.91 20.24
N VAL A 290 5.43 18.79 20.53
CA VAL A 290 5.34 17.57 19.72
C VAL A 290 4.69 16.46 20.52
N ARG A 291 3.63 15.90 19.97
CA ARG A 291 2.93 14.76 20.54
C ARG A 291 2.95 13.57 19.56
N PHE A 292 3.31 12.41 20.08
CA PHE A 292 3.18 11.15 19.35
C PHE A 292 1.90 10.43 19.75
N VAL A 293 1.16 9.93 18.75
CA VAL A 293 -0.10 9.20 18.93
C VAL A 293 0.00 7.88 18.18
N HIS A 294 -0.45 6.80 18.80
CA HIS A 294 -0.46 5.48 18.17
C HIS A 294 -1.61 4.63 18.68
N GLY A 295 -1.98 3.58 17.93
CA GLY A 295 -3.04 2.66 18.35
C GLY A 295 -4.44 3.28 18.31
N ILE A 296 -4.62 4.35 17.54
CA ILE A 296 -5.93 4.97 17.30
C ILE A 296 -6.64 4.26 16.13
N SER A 297 -7.97 4.29 16.16
CA SER A 297 -8.80 3.77 15.08
C SER A 297 -8.75 4.66 13.83
N ASP A 298 -9.21 4.14 12.69
CA ASP A 298 -9.30 4.92 11.45
C ASP A 298 -10.23 6.14 11.59
N ASP A 299 -11.31 6.03 12.37
CA ASP A 299 -12.22 7.16 12.65
C ASP A 299 -11.54 8.25 13.49
N GLU A 300 -10.81 7.87 14.54
CA GLU A 300 -10.01 8.80 15.35
C GLU A 300 -8.89 9.43 14.53
N LEU A 301 -8.26 8.68 13.62
CA LEU A 301 -7.26 9.21 12.72
C LEU A 301 -7.87 10.21 11.74
N GLY A 302 -8.99 9.87 11.11
CA GLY A 302 -9.73 10.76 10.22
C GLY A 302 -10.16 12.05 10.91
N GLU A 303 -10.65 11.96 12.16
CA GLU A 303 -11.00 13.14 12.98
C GLU A 303 -9.76 13.98 13.31
N LEU A 304 -8.66 13.34 13.72
CA LEU A 304 -7.41 14.04 14.02
C LEU A 304 -6.91 14.84 12.83
N ILE A 305 -6.93 14.24 11.63
CA ILE A 305 -6.54 14.91 10.39
C ILE A 305 -7.53 16.03 10.05
N ALA A 306 -8.83 15.73 10.04
CA ALA A 306 -9.88 16.66 9.67
C ALA A 306 -9.95 17.90 10.58
N THR A 307 -9.56 17.79 11.85
CA THR A 307 -9.53 18.89 12.80
C THR A 307 -8.17 19.61 12.90
N SER A 308 -7.16 19.16 12.16
CA SER A 308 -5.86 19.85 12.09
C SER A 308 -5.90 21.01 11.07
N GLU A 309 -5.15 22.09 11.32
CA GLU A 309 -5.07 23.22 10.39
C GLU A 309 -4.28 22.88 9.14
N VAL A 310 -3.17 22.13 9.28
CA VAL A 310 -2.29 21.74 8.19
C VAL A 310 -1.84 20.30 8.37
N SER A 311 -1.67 19.60 7.28
CA SER A 311 -1.10 18.25 7.25
C SER A 311 0.21 18.23 6.45
N VAL A 312 1.11 17.32 6.82
CA VAL A 312 2.42 17.22 6.19
C VAL A 312 2.78 15.78 5.84
N VAL A 313 3.29 15.56 4.63
CA VAL A 313 3.95 14.33 4.21
C VAL A 313 5.38 14.67 3.80
N PRO A 314 6.35 14.64 4.77
CA PRO A 314 7.72 15.12 4.55
C PRO A 314 8.65 14.06 4.00
N SER A 315 8.14 12.99 3.41
CA SER A 315 8.89 11.81 3.00
C SER A 315 10.02 12.12 2.02
N LEU A 316 11.13 11.39 2.14
CA LEU A 316 12.24 11.44 1.19
C LEU A 316 12.03 10.50 -0.01
N TYR A 317 11.09 9.56 0.10
CA TYR A 317 10.64 8.69 -0.98
C TYR A 317 9.27 8.09 -0.66
N GLU A 318 8.40 8.01 -1.68
CA GLU A 318 7.10 7.34 -1.62
C GLU A 318 6.80 6.62 -2.93
N GLY A 319 6.30 5.38 -2.84
CA GLY A 319 5.82 4.64 -4.00
C GLY A 319 4.38 5.00 -4.41
N PHE A 320 3.58 5.55 -3.47
CA PHE A 320 2.24 6.10 -3.70
C PHE A 320 1.92 7.18 -2.65
N SER A 321 1.85 6.83 -1.39
CA SER A 321 1.47 7.63 -0.21
C SER A 321 -0.04 7.65 0.08
N LEU A 322 -0.51 6.61 0.76
CA LEU A 322 -1.87 6.63 1.35
C LEU A 322 -2.07 7.82 2.31
N PRO A 323 -1.12 8.18 3.20
CA PRO A 323 -1.28 9.35 4.05
C PRO A 323 -1.58 10.65 3.29
N ALA A 324 -0.96 10.87 2.11
CA ALA A 324 -1.26 12.06 1.32
C ALA A 324 -2.72 12.07 0.85
N VAL A 325 -3.23 10.94 0.39
CA VAL A 325 -4.62 10.80 -0.05
C VAL A 325 -5.60 10.92 1.13
N GLU A 326 -5.29 10.34 2.28
CA GLU A 326 -6.09 10.43 3.51
C GLU A 326 -6.20 11.85 4.02
N HIS A 327 -5.09 12.59 4.03
CA HIS A 327 -5.05 14.00 4.43
C HIS A 327 -5.89 14.87 3.50
N MET A 328 -5.75 14.69 2.18
CA MET A 328 -6.55 15.40 1.19
C MET A 328 -8.03 15.03 1.28
N ALA A 329 -8.37 13.75 1.53
CA ALA A 329 -9.75 13.29 1.71
C ALA A 329 -10.45 13.98 2.88
N CYS A 330 -9.71 14.30 3.94
CA CYS A 330 -10.22 15.04 5.09
C CYS A 330 -10.39 16.56 4.82
N GLY A 331 -10.07 17.05 3.62
CA GLY A 331 -10.11 18.47 3.28
C GLY A 331 -9.08 19.30 4.07
N THR A 332 -8.03 18.65 4.60
CA THR A 332 -6.96 19.34 5.32
C THR A 332 -5.87 19.73 4.35
N PRO A 333 -5.48 21.02 4.29
CA PRO A 333 -4.44 21.48 3.38
C PRO A 333 -3.15 20.69 3.60
N LEU A 334 -2.60 20.16 2.51
CA LEU A 334 -1.43 19.27 2.54
C LEU A 334 -0.19 19.99 2.03
N VAL A 335 0.91 19.84 2.79
CA VAL A 335 2.28 20.11 2.32
C VAL A 335 2.99 18.77 2.13
N ALA A 336 3.50 18.50 0.94
CA ALA A 336 4.14 17.24 0.60
C ALA A 336 5.53 17.45 -0.02
N SER A 337 6.45 16.51 0.23
CA SER A 337 7.75 16.54 -0.45
C SER A 337 7.60 16.22 -1.94
N ARG A 338 8.36 16.90 -2.79
CA ARG A 338 8.40 16.69 -4.25
C ARG A 338 9.32 15.51 -4.59
N THR A 339 8.86 14.28 -4.27
CA THR A 339 9.67 13.06 -4.44
C THR A 339 8.80 11.83 -4.74
N GLY A 340 9.39 10.86 -5.44
CA GLY A 340 8.71 9.62 -5.79
C GLY A 340 7.38 9.86 -6.50
N ALA A 341 6.35 9.17 -6.04
CA ALA A 341 5.00 9.31 -6.58
C ALA A 341 4.21 10.51 -6.02
N LEU A 342 4.71 11.21 -5.00
CA LEU A 342 3.96 12.33 -4.40
C LEU A 342 3.55 13.41 -5.42
N PRO A 343 4.41 13.87 -6.36
CA PRO A 343 4.01 14.86 -7.35
C PRO A 343 2.83 14.43 -8.22
N GLU A 344 2.76 13.16 -8.61
CA GLU A 344 1.63 12.64 -9.40
C GLU A 344 0.37 12.43 -8.55
N VAL A 345 0.53 12.00 -7.30
CA VAL A 345 -0.59 11.79 -6.37
C VAL A 345 -1.25 13.11 -6.01
N VAL A 346 -0.48 14.08 -5.56
CA VAL A 346 -1.04 15.35 -5.08
C VAL A 346 -1.32 16.36 -6.20
N GLY A 347 -0.53 16.33 -7.29
CA GLY A 347 -0.62 17.29 -8.39
C GLY A 347 -0.48 18.74 -7.89
N ASP A 348 -1.38 19.58 -8.33
CA ASP A 348 -1.54 21.00 -7.93
C ASP A 348 -2.47 21.19 -6.72
N ALA A 349 -3.01 20.09 -6.18
CA ALA A 349 -3.96 20.09 -5.06
C ALA A 349 -3.28 20.08 -3.67
N ALA A 350 -1.96 20.15 -3.61
CA ALA A 350 -1.17 20.32 -2.40
C ALA A 350 0.02 21.25 -2.68
N ILE A 351 0.63 21.77 -1.62
CA ILE A 351 1.87 22.56 -1.76
C ILE A 351 3.05 21.59 -1.69
N GLN A 352 3.92 21.68 -2.68
CA GLN A 352 5.08 20.78 -2.77
C GLN A 352 6.37 21.51 -2.41
N VAL A 353 7.19 20.87 -1.57
CA VAL A 353 8.50 21.38 -1.12
C VAL A 353 9.63 20.43 -1.51
N ALA A 354 10.85 20.88 -1.56
CA ALA A 354 12.01 20.03 -1.80
C ALA A 354 12.18 18.99 -0.67
N PRO A 355 12.46 17.72 -0.99
CA PRO A 355 12.66 16.69 0.03
C PRO A 355 13.88 17.01 0.90
N GLY A 356 13.71 16.92 2.23
CA GLY A 356 14.77 17.21 3.20
C GLY A 356 15.01 18.68 3.49
N ASP A 357 14.33 19.61 2.81
CA ASP A 357 14.46 21.04 3.03
C ASP A 357 13.54 21.52 4.17
N SER A 358 14.09 21.61 5.38
CA SER A 358 13.35 22.12 6.54
C SER A 358 13.09 23.62 6.51
N GLU A 359 13.87 24.39 5.75
CA GLU A 359 13.71 25.83 5.60
C GLU A 359 12.52 26.16 4.72
N GLU A 360 12.45 25.55 3.53
CA GLU A 360 11.30 25.69 2.62
C GLU A 360 10.02 25.20 3.31
N LEU A 361 10.07 24.04 4.00
CA LEU A 361 8.95 23.51 4.73
C LEU A 361 8.45 24.46 5.82
N ALA A 362 9.34 25.04 6.62
CA ALA A 362 8.98 26.02 7.65
C ALA A 362 8.32 27.28 7.05
N ALA A 363 8.88 27.79 5.95
CA ALA A 363 8.34 28.95 5.26
C ALA A 363 6.91 28.70 4.72
N VAL A 364 6.69 27.53 4.10
CA VAL A 364 5.36 27.13 3.58
C VAL A 364 4.36 26.93 4.72
N LEU A 365 4.75 26.26 5.81
CA LEU A 365 3.89 26.07 6.99
C LEU A 365 3.53 27.41 7.65
N GLY A 366 4.49 28.33 7.75
CA GLY A 366 4.24 29.69 8.26
C GLY A 366 3.23 30.46 7.41
N ARG A 367 3.36 30.43 6.09
CA ARG A 367 2.42 31.05 5.16
C ARG A 367 1.01 30.46 5.30
N LEU A 368 0.89 29.12 5.37
CA LEU A 368 -0.41 28.47 5.58
C LEU A 368 -1.01 28.79 6.96
N HIS A 369 -0.19 28.90 8.01
CA HIS A 369 -0.66 29.31 9.33
C HIS A 369 -1.27 30.71 9.29
N ASP A 370 -0.65 31.64 8.56
CA ASP A 370 -1.05 33.03 8.49
C ASP A 370 -2.23 33.30 7.51
N SER A 371 -2.52 32.37 6.55
CA SER A 371 -3.55 32.56 5.53
C SER A 371 -4.67 31.49 5.59
N PRO A 372 -5.80 31.81 6.25
CA PRO A 372 -7.00 30.96 6.24
C PRO A 372 -7.53 30.68 4.82
N GLU A 373 -7.50 31.68 3.95
CA GLU A 373 -8.00 31.58 2.57
C GLU A 373 -7.16 30.59 1.75
N GLU A 374 -5.84 30.59 1.93
CA GLU A 374 -4.97 29.64 1.25
C GLU A 374 -5.20 28.21 1.78
N ARG A 375 -5.40 28.06 3.10
CA ARG A 375 -5.76 26.76 3.69
C ARG A 375 -7.06 26.21 3.11
N GLU A 376 -8.10 27.03 3.02
CA GLU A 376 -9.39 26.62 2.46
C GLU A 376 -9.26 26.20 1.00
N ARG A 377 -8.57 27.01 0.19
CA ARG A 377 -8.34 26.73 -1.23
C ARG A 377 -7.59 25.42 -1.44
N VAL A 378 -6.49 25.19 -0.72
CA VAL A 378 -5.67 23.98 -0.85
C VAL A 378 -6.42 22.75 -0.32
N GLY A 379 -7.10 22.88 0.83
CA GLY A 379 -7.89 21.80 1.40
C GLY A 379 -9.02 21.35 0.48
N LYS A 380 -9.75 22.31 -0.12
CA LYS A 380 -10.80 22.01 -1.10
C LYS A 380 -10.24 21.33 -2.35
N ALA A 381 -9.16 21.84 -2.91
CA ALA A 381 -8.54 21.25 -4.10
C ALA A 381 -8.08 19.80 -3.83
N GLY A 382 -7.51 19.53 -2.65
CA GLY A 382 -7.14 18.18 -2.19
C GLY A 382 -8.35 17.25 -2.14
N TYR A 383 -9.43 17.67 -1.49
CA TYR A 383 -10.66 16.90 -1.39
C TYR A 383 -11.26 16.58 -2.77
N ASP A 384 -11.41 17.59 -3.63
CA ASP A 384 -11.99 17.42 -4.96
C ASP A 384 -11.18 16.41 -5.80
N ARG A 385 -9.85 16.50 -5.74
CA ARG A 385 -8.96 15.55 -6.43
C ARG A 385 -9.13 14.10 -5.92
N VAL A 386 -9.29 13.93 -4.61
CA VAL A 386 -9.50 12.58 -4.03
C VAL A 386 -10.84 12.01 -4.49
N MET A 387 -11.91 12.80 -4.45
CA MET A 387 -13.23 12.35 -4.86
C MET A 387 -13.26 11.92 -6.34
N GLU A 388 -12.52 12.62 -7.20
CA GLU A 388 -12.40 12.29 -8.61
C GLU A 388 -11.58 11.02 -8.90
N ARG A 389 -10.51 10.75 -8.10
CA ARG A 389 -9.46 9.80 -8.52
C ARG A 389 -9.17 8.67 -7.57
N TYR A 390 -9.36 8.87 -6.26
CA TYR A 390 -8.78 8.02 -5.20
C TYR A 390 -9.82 7.43 -4.25
N THR A 391 -11.10 7.43 -4.59
CA THR A 391 -12.08 6.64 -3.83
C THR A 391 -11.99 5.17 -4.22
N TRP A 392 -12.24 4.26 -3.29
CA TRP A 392 -12.25 2.83 -3.61
C TRP A 392 -13.28 2.46 -4.68
N ASN A 393 -14.37 3.21 -4.78
CA ASN A 393 -15.35 3.03 -5.86
C ASN A 393 -14.74 3.29 -7.24
N VAL A 394 -14.02 4.40 -7.41
CA VAL A 394 -13.31 4.73 -8.66
C VAL A 394 -12.24 3.68 -8.98
N VAL A 395 -11.51 3.24 -7.97
CA VAL A 395 -10.50 2.16 -8.11
C VAL A 395 -11.14 0.86 -8.60
N ALA A 396 -12.27 0.46 -8.00
CA ALA A 396 -12.99 -0.75 -8.39
C ALA A 396 -13.54 -0.66 -9.83
N GLN A 397 -14.11 0.48 -10.23
CA GLN A 397 -14.60 0.69 -11.61
C GLN A 397 -13.47 0.54 -12.63
N ARG A 398 -12.32 1.18 -12.40
CA ARG A 398 -11.13 1.07 -13.29
C ARG A 398 -10.58 -0.36 -13.30
N THR A 399 -10.64 -1.05 -12.17
CA THR A 399 -10.22 -2.45 -12.08
C THR A 399 -11.13 -3.35 -12.91
N VAL A 400 -12.44 -3.12 -12.89
CA VAL A 400 -13.42 -3.85 -13.74
C VAL A 400 -13.17 -3.60 -15.23
N GLU A 401 -12.76 -2.39 -15.63
CA GLU A 401 -12.36 -2.13 -17.02
C GLU A 401 -11.17 -3.00 -17.43
N ALA A 402 -10.14 -3.10 -16.57
CA ALA A 402 -8.98 -3.96 -16.81
C ALA A 402 -9.35 -5.46 -16.83
N TYR A 403 -10.33 -5.90 -16.03
CA TYR A 403 -10.84 -7.27 -16.11
C TYR A 403 -11.51 -7.55 -17.45
N ARG A 404 -12.35 -6.65 -17.94
CA ARG A 404 -13.00 -6.78 -19.24
C ARG A 404 -11.99 -6.84 -20.38
N GLU A 405 -10.94 -6.01 -20.31
CA GLU A 405 -9.81 -6.07 -21.25
C GLU A 405 -9.14 -7.45 -21.26
N ALA A 406 -8.84 -8.02 -20.09
CA ALA A 406 -8.23 -9.35 -19.97
C ALA A 406 -9.13 -10.46 -20.54
N ILE A 407 -10.43 -10.38 -20.27
CA ILE A 407 -11.44 -11.33 -20.78
C ILE A 407 -11.50 -11.29 -22.30
N GLU A 408 -11.57 -10.09 -22.89
CA GLU A 408 -11.65 -9.93 -24.35
C GLU A 408 -10.37 -10.37 -25.05
N ALA A 409 -9.20 -9.99 -24.49
CA ALA A 409 -7.91 -10.44 -25.02
C ALA A 409 -7.78 -11.98 -25.05
N ARG A 410 -8.36 -12.67 -24.06
CA ARG A 410 -8.38 -14.14 -24.05
C ARG A 410 -9.32 -14.69 -25.12
N ARG A 411 -10.52 -14.13 -25.27
CA ARG A 411 -11.49 -14.55 -26.30
C ARG A 411 -10.92 -14.44 -27.71
N THR A 412 -10.18 -13.35 -27.97
CA THR A 412 -9.55 -13.11 -29.27
C THR A 412 -8.42 -14.11 -29.57
N ARG A 413 -7.65 -14.54 -28.54
CA ARG A 413 -6.59 -15.55 -28.70
C ARG A 413 -7.12 -16.97 -28.88
N SER A 414 -8.34 -17.23 -28.48
CA SER A 414 -8.97 -18.57 -28.54
C SER A 414 -9.76 -18.79 -29.83
N ARG A 415 -9.93 -17.75 -30.64
CA ARG A 415 -10.46 -17.79 -32.00
C ARG A 415 -9.31 -17.93 -33.01
#